data_f248a2a56ec83363508dc3fd5e69884a
#
_entry.id   f248a2a56ec83363508dc3fd5e69884a
#
_cell.length_a   1.000
_cell.length_b   1.000
_cell.length_c   1.000
_cell.angle_alpha   90.00
_cell.angle_beta   90.00
_cell.angle_gamma   90.00
#
_symmetry.space_group_name_H-M   'P 1'
#
loop_
_entity.id
_entity.type
_entity.pdbx_description
1 polymer ?
#
loop_
_entity_poly.entity_id
_entity_poly.type
_entity_poly.pdbx_seq_one_letter_code
_entity_poly.pdbx_strand_id
1 'polypeptide(L)' 'MQAMLTGDGLEVGTTVVLQQQPAYLKTADPMPMLRPADLVSPDEIGQVVGLRAADLVAVRFRRGTFLLERSQLRLAQT' A
#
# COMPACT_ATOMS: atom_id res chain seq x y z
N MET A 1 25.86 -0.25 -0.91
CA MET A 1 25.26 -0.48 -0.71
C MET A 1 24.29 -0.47 -0.80
N GLN A 2 23.98 -0.70 -1.01
CA GLN A 2 23.04 -0.71 -0.97
C GLN A 2 22.23 -1.14 -1.06
N ALA A 3 22.27 -1.38 -1.19
CA ALA A 3 21.47 -1.65 -1.23
C ALA A 3 20.80 -2.25 -1.24
N MET A 4 21.03 -2.70 -0.92
CA MET A 4 20.24 -3.25 -0.80
C MET A 4 19.25 -3.10 -0.65
N LEU A 5 19.68 -3.20 -0.55
CA LEU A 5 18.52 -2.65 -0.47
C LEU A 5 17.42 -3.42 -0.93
N THR A 6 16.38 -3.37 -0.44
CA THR A 6 15.24 -3.94 -1.09
C THR A 6 15.03 -3.15 -2.34
N GLY A 7 14.80 -3.76 -3.44
CA GLY A 7 14.76 -3.07 -4.71
C GLY A 7 13.58 -2.13 -4.92
N ASP A 8 12.52 -2.26 -4.13
CA ASP A 8 11.32 -1.48 -4.36
C ASP A 8 11.26 -0.20 -3.51
N GLY A 9 12.14 -0.06 -2.53
CA GLY A 9 12.15 1.13 -1.69
C GLY A 9 10.95 1.32 -0.80
N LEU A 10 10.11 0.30 -0.62
CA LEU A 10 8.92 0.43 0.20
C LEU A 10 9.27 0.22 1.67
N GLU A 11 9.25 1.29 2.42
CA GLU A 11 9.53 1.29 3.85
C GLU A 11 8.43 2.04 4.56
N VAL A 12 8.31 1.83 5.86
CA VAL A 12 7.38 2.60 6.68
C VAL A 12 7.70 4.08 6.51
N GLY A 13 6.68 4.87 6.20
CA GLY A 13 6.84 6.30 5.96
C GLY A 13 6.89 6.67 4.48
N THR A 14 7.13 5.72 3.60
CA THR A 14 7.20 5.98 2.17
C THR A 14 5.81 6.33 1.62
N THR A 15 5.75 7.31 0.71
CA THR A 15 4.49 7.64 0.04
C THR A 15 4.38 6.86 -1.26
N VAL A 16 3.18 6.33 -1.51
CA VAL A 16 2.93 5.46 -2.65
C VAL A 16 1.58 5.79 -3.28
N VAL A 17 1.39 5.30 -4.49
CA VAL A 17 0.10 5.34 -5.17
C VAL A 17 -0.17 3.95 -5.73
N LEU A 18 -1.44 3.66 -6.00
CA LEU A 18 -1.81 2.42 -6.67
C LEU A 18 -1.35 2.49 -8.11
N GLN A 19 -0.61 1.47 -8.55
CA GLN A 19 -0.32 1.34 -9.96
C GLN A 19 -1.22 0.30 -10.61
N GLN A 20 -1.94 -0.47 -9.79
CA GLN A 20 -2.85 -1.48 -10.28
C GLN A 20 -4.06 -1.47 -9.37
N GLN A 21 -5.25 -1.32 -9.95
CA GLN A 21 -6.48 -1.24 -9.19
C GLN A 21 -6.86 -2.63 -8.71
N PRO A 22 -6.95 -2.87 -7.41
CA PRO A 22 -7.39 -4.19 -6.92
C PRO A 22 -8.89 -4.37 -7.12
N ALA A 23 -9.33 -5.62 -7.07
CA ALA A 23 -10.76 -5.92 -7.17
C ALA A 23 -11.51 -5.44 -5.94
N TYR A 24 -10.86 -5.45 -4.80
CA TYR A 24 -11.42 -4.98 -3.53
C TYR A 24 -10.25 -4.60 -2.63
N LEU A 25 -10.58 -3.89 -1.55
CA LEU A 25 -9.58 -3.52 -0.54
C LEU A 25 -9.81 -4.36 0.70
N LYS A 26 -8.71 -4.66 1.39
CA LYS A 26 -8.74 -5.43 2.62
C LYS A 26 -8.20 -4.55 3.72
N THR A 27 -8.98 -4.34 4.78
CA THR A 27 -8.54 -3.45 5.87
C THR A 27 -7.35 -4.05 6.60
N ALA A 28 -6.51 -3.17 7.15
CA ALA A 28 -5.31 -3.58 7.87
C ALA A 28 -5.60 -3.76 9.36
N ASP A 29 -6.72 -4.38 9.68
CA ASP A 29 -7.13 -4.64 11.05
C ASP A 29 -6.77 -6.08 11.43
N PRO A 30 -6.72 -6.38 12.73
CA PRO A 30 -6.51 -7.75 13.16
C PRO A 30 -7.55 -8.72 12.59
N MET A 31 -8.77 -8.23 12.37
CA MET A 31 -9.81 -9.00 11.68
C MET A 31 -10.14 -8.25 10.39
N PRO A 32 -9.43 -8.53 9.31
CA PRO A 32 -9.58 -7.74 8.08
C PRO A 32 -10.99 -7.88 7.51
N MET A 33 -11.46 -6.77 6.94
CA MET A 33 -12.75 -6.71 6.25
C MET A 33 -12.52 -6.31 4.81
N LEU A 34 -13.36 -6.81 3.92
CA LEU A 34 -13.30 -6.42 2.51
C LEU A 34 -14.10 -5.16 2.30
N ARG A 35 -13.53 -4.24 1.53
CA ARG A 35 -14.15 -2.94 1.25
C ARG A 35 -14.12 -2.68 -0.24
N PRO A 36 -15.02 -1.82 -0.75
CA PRO A 36 -15.01 -1.50 -2.18
C PRO A 36 -13.69 -0.86 -2.60
N ALA A 37 -13.22 -1.24 -3.77
CA ALA A 37 -11.93 -0.75 -4.27
C ALA A 37 -11.94 0.74 -4.54
N ASP A 38 -13.10 1.34 -4.81
CA ASP A 38 -13.17 2.75 -5.15
C ASP A 38 -13.00 3.67 -3.93
N LEU A 39 -12.76 3.11 -2.75
CA LEU A 39 -12.39 3.93 -1.60
C LEU A 39 -11.02 4.58 -1.78
N VAL A 40 -10.21 4.06 -2.70
CA VAL A 40 -8.91 4.65 -3.02
C VAL A 40 -8.88 4.97 -4.50
N SER A 41 -8.61 6.23 -4.82
CA SER A 41 -8.49 6.66 -6.21
C SER A 41 -7.14 6.24 -6.78
N PRO A 42 -7.04 5.99 -8.09
CA PRO A 42 -5.80 5.51 -8.69
C PRO A 42 -4.59 6.41 -8.47
N ASP A 43 -4.80 7.71 -8.36
CA ASP A 43 -3.68 8.65 -8.16
C ASP A 43 -3.63 9.21 -6.74
N GLU A 44 -4.41 8.63 -5.83
CA GLU A 44 -4.39 9.07 -4.44
C GLU A 44 -3.10 8.63 -3.77
N ILE A 45 -2.47 9.56 -3.04
CA ILE A 45 -1.23 9.26 -2.34
C ILE A 45 -1.55 8.67 -0.98
N GLY A 46 -0.92 7.52 -0.69
CA GLY A 46 -1.01 6.90 0.61
C GLY A 46 0.37 6.83 1.24
N GLN A 47 0.41 6.46 2.51
CA GLN A 47 1.66 6.33 3.24
C GLN A 47 1.78 4.93 3.81
N VAL A 48 2.93 4.30 3.61
CA VAL A 48 3.20 2.99 4.17
C VAL A 48 3.30 3.14 5.68
N VAL A 49 2.49 2.37 6.41
CA VAL A 49 2.51 2.41 7.87
C VAL A 49 2.91 1.07 8.47
N GLY A 50 3.09 0.04 7.66
CA GLY A 50 3.57 -1.24 8.15
C GLY A 50 3.94 -2.17 7.01
N LEU A 51 4.90 -3.03 7.27
CA LEU A 51 5.28 -4.09 6.35
C LEU A 51 4.80 -5.40 6.94
N ARG A 52 4.17 -6.22 6.11
CA ARG A 52 3.61 -7.49 6.55
C ARG A 52 4.28 -8.64 5.80
N ALA A 53 4.03 -9.85 6.27
CA ALA A 53 4.53 -11.04 5.61
C ALA A 53 3.90 -11.20 4.23
N ALA A 54 4.48 -12.04 3.39
CA ALA A 54 3.95 -12.40 2.07
C ALA A 54 3.81 -11.20 1.16
N ASP A 55 4.74 -10.25 1.25
CA ASP A 55 4.77 -9.06 0.39
C ASP A 55 3.56 -8.15 0.54
N LEU A 56 2.88 -8.22 1.67
CA LEU A 56 1.77 -7.31 1.95
C LEU A 56 2.28 -6.07 2.65
N VAL A 57 1.69 -4.94 2.32
CA VAL A 57 2.06 -3.64 2.85
C VAL A 57 0.80 -2.96 3.38
N ALA A 58 0.86 -2.44 4.60
CA ALA A 58 -0.24 -1.67 5.17
C ALA A 58 -0.04 -0.23 4.76
N VAL A 59 -1.02 0.34 4.03
CA VAL A 59 -0.93 1.69 3.49
C VAL A 59 -2.13 2.49 3.98
N ARG A 60 -1.86 3.66 4.52
CA ARG A 60 -2.92 4.55 4.99
C ARG A 60 -3.28 5.55 3.90
N PHE A 61 -4.56 5.53 3.52
CA PHE A 61 -5.14 6.47 2.58
C PHE A 61 -6.15 7.34 3.34
N ARG A 62 -6.82 8.25 2.62
CA ARG A 62 -7.78 9.15 3.26
C ARG A 62 -8.91 8.41 3.97
N ARG A 63 -9.38 7.33 3.37
CA ARG A 63 -10.57 6.63 3.86
C ARG A 63 -10.26 5.37 4.63
N GLY A 64 -9.00 5.15 4.97
CA GLY A 64 -8.65 4.01 5.80
C GLY A 64 -7.29 3.47 5.49
N THR A 65 -6.90 2.46 6.27
CA THR A 65 -5.61 1.78 6.08
C THR A 65 -5.92 0.39 5.54
N PHE A 66 -5.27 0.05 4.43
CA PHE A 66 -5.56 -1.19 3.72
C PHE A 66 -4.29 -1.98 3.47
N LEU A 67 -4.46 -3.30 3.33
CA LEU A 67 -3.37 -4.20 2.97
C LEU A 67 -3.33 -4.30 1.45
N LEU A 68 -2.16 -4.07 0.88
CA LEU A 68 -1.96 -4.14 -0.56
C LEU A 68 -0.70 -4.92 -0.84
N GLU A 69 -0.66 -5.58 -2.00
CA GLU A 69 0.57 -6.26 -2.43
C GLU A 69 1.55 -5.22 -2.96
N ARG A 70 2.84 -5.49 -2.75
CA ARG A 70 3.87 -4.58 -3.26
C ARG A 70 3.71 -4.31 -4.75
N SER A 71 3.34 -5.34 -5.51
CA SER A 71 3.21 -5.21 -6.96
C SER A 71 2.08 -4.27 -7.38
N GLN A 72 1.16 -3.96 -6.48
CA GLN A 72 0.06 -3.05 -6.77
C GLN A 72 0.41 -1.60 -6.50
N LEU A 73 1.60 -1.35 -5.97
CA LEU A 73 2.02 -0.02 -5.53
C LEU A 73 3.23 0.45 -6.33
N ARG A 74 3.35 1.77 -6.45
CA ARG A 74 4.58 2.39 -6.93
C ARG A 74 4.85 3.61 -6.07
N LEU A 75 6.10 4.04 -6.07
CA LEU A 75 6.48 5.20 -5.30
C LEU A 75 5.78 6.44 -5.84
N ALA A 76 5.28 7.28 -4.93
CA ALA A 76 4.66 8.53 -5.36
C ALA A 76 5.75 9.46 -5.88
N GLN A 77 5.46 10.11 -7.00
CA GLN A 77 6.36 11.09 -7.57
C GLN A 77 6.11 12.43 -6.92
N THR A 78 7.16 13.18 -6.69
CA THR A 78 7.04 14.51 -6.12
C THR A 78 7.51 15.55 -7.10
#